data_03f229225fd347376855b2aa85569fee
#
_entry.id   03f229225fd347376855b2aa85569fee
#
_cell.length_a   1.000
_cell.length_b   1.000
_cell.length_c   1.000
_cell.angle_alpha   90.00
_cell.angle_beta   90.00
_cell.angle_gamma   90.00
#
_symmetry.space_group_name_H-M   'P 1'
#
loop_
_entity.id
_entity.type
_entity.pdbx_description
1 polymer ?
#
loop_
_entity_poly.entity_id
_entity_poly.type
_entity_poly.pdbx_seq_one_letter_code
_entity_poly.pdbx_strand_id
1 'polypeptide(L)'
;MNETGFLNGIYIFIMLILLIITILLIRYTLSLRTYLKEFMKVSRDISNKQFDSKVRGQMSGEIGEFAKNFNYMIDTINFTIRDITDKNTQLKSIMQSVSHGILAIDTRGKILLINDLAKKMVEGDSYVTAEGKNIRQFIKNELILESVLHNMCSEHSTIIQKNIKNDIIYKIKIDPVHFEDTDAVIGFIINIENITEYAKLENMRKEFVANVSHELKTPIT
;
A
#
# COMPACT_ATOMS: atom_id res chain seq x y z
N MET A 1 2.11 -14.75 87.10
CA MET A 1 2.48 -14.34 85.74
C MET A 1 1.26 -13.64 85.18
N ASN A 2 1.33 -12.31 84.89
CA ASN A 2 0.14 -11.50 84.66
C ASN A 2 -0.50 -11.83 83.29
N GLU A 3 -1.68 -12.41 83.28
CA GLU A 3 -2.47 -12.68 81.99
C GLU A 3 -2.64 -11.46 81.14
N THR A 4 -2.75 -10.25 81.73
CA THR A 4 -2.82 -8.96 81.01
C THR A 4 -1.55 -8.64 80.23
N GLY A 5 -0.36 -9.00 80.72
CA GLY A 5 0.91 -8.81 80.02
C GLY A 5 1.07 -9.74 78.80
N PHE A 6 0.58 -10.97 78.90
CA PHE A 6 0.58 -11.93 77.79
C PHE A 6 -0.39 -11.50 76.66
N LEU A 7 -1.60 -11.08 77.01
CA LEU A 7 -2.58 -10.56 76.06
C LEU A 7 -2.07 -9.32 75.35
N ASN A 8 -1.46 -8.36 76.03
CA ASN A 8 -0.87 -7.16 75.39
C ASN A 8 0.26 -7.53 74.43
N GLY A 9 1.09 -8.53 74.75
CA GLY A 9 2.14 -9.03 73.86
C GLY A 9 1.56 -9.58 72.53
N ILE A 10 0.46 -10.32 72.59
CA ILE A 10 -0.24 -10.85 71.40
C ILE A 10 -0.83 -9.73 70.61
N TYR A 11 -1.44 -8.71 71.15
CA TYR A 11 -1.99 -7.56 70.44
C TYR A 11 -0.89 -6.80 69.71
N ILE A 12 0.26 -6.54 70.34
CA ILE A 12 1.40 -5.88 69.70
C ILE A 12 1.92 -6.69 68.50
N PHE A 13 2.02 -8.02 68.68
CA PHE A 13 2.47 -8.90 67.57
C PHE A 13 1.51 -8.90 66.39
N ILE A 14 0.20 -8.93 66.60
CA ILE A 14 -0.81 -8.83 65.55
C ILE A 14 -0.76 -7.48 64.86
N MET A 15 -0.60 -6.39 65.59
CA MET A 15 -0.43 -5.03 65.05
C MET A 15 0.80 -4.93 64.13
N LEU A 16 1.92 -5.53 64.52
CA LEU A 16 3.14 -5.58 63.71
C LEU A 16 2.95 -6.35 62.43
N ILE A 17 2.27 -7.51 62.47
CA ILE A 17 1.95 -8.30 61.27
C ILE A 17 1.06 -7.50 60.35
N LEU A 18 0.00 -6.85 60.85
CA LEU A 18 -0.89 -6.01 60.05
C LEU A 18 -0.13 -4.83 59.40
N LEU A 19 0.78 -4.20 60.14
CA LEU A 19 1.62 -3.13 59.60
C LEU A 19 2.50 -3.63 58.45
N ILE A 20 3.15 -4.79 58.57
CA ILE A 20 3.98 -5.38 57.53
C ILE A 20 3.12 -5.69 56.28
N ILE A 21 1.95 -6.29 56.46
CA ILE A 21 1.04 -6.60 55.36
C ILE A 21 0.60 -5.33 54.64
N THR A 22 0.24 -4.28 55.36
CA THR A 22 -0.16 -3.00 54.76
C THR A 22 0.98 -2.36 53.98
N ILE A 23 2.20 -2.38 54.49
CA ILE A 23 3.39 -1.89 53.75
C ILE A 23 3.64 -2.71 52.47
N LEU A 24 3.53 -4.02 52.51
CA LEU A 24 3.69 -4.89 51.34
C LEU A 24 2.59 -4.62 50.30
N LEU A 25 1.34 -4.45 50.71
CA LEU A 25 0.23 -4.11 49.81
C LEU A 25 0.44 -2.74 49.13
N ILE A 26 0.90 -1.74 49.89
CA ILE A 26 1.19 -0.41 49.34
C ILE A 26 2.31 -0.51 48.30
N ARG A 27 3.40 -1.23 48.62
CA ARG A 27 4.49 -1.42 47.63
C ARG A 27 4.01 -2.15 46.37
N TYR A 28 3.18 -3.19 46.53
CA TYR A 28 2.61 -3.92 45.40
C TYR A 28 1.74 -3.04 44.52
N THR A 29 0.84 -2.24 45.10
CA THR A 29 -0.03 -1.34 44.33
C THR A 29 0.72 -0.21 43.62
N LEU A 30 1.78 0.33 44.26
CA LEU A 30 2.64 1.32 43.62
C LEU A 30 3.43 0.75 42.43
N SER A 31 3.95 -0.47 42.59
CA SER A 31 4.65 -1.20 41.51
C SER A 31 3.69 -1.46 40.34
N LEU A 32 2.49 -1.95 40.60
CA LEU A 32 1.47 -2.20 39.58
C LEU A 32 1.10 -0.93 38.81
N ARG A 33 0.91 0.18 39.52
CA ARG A 33 0.66 1.48 38.88
C ARG A 33 1.77 1.90 37.93
N THR A 34 3.02 1.65 38.27
CA THR A 34 4.18 1.99 37.43
C THR A 34 4.17 1.15 36.16
N TYR A 35 3.91 -0.14 36.25
CA TYR A 35 3.81 -1.03 35.09
C TYR A 35 2.66 -0.64 34.17
N LEU A 36 1.47 -0.36 34.71
CA LEU A 36 0.32 0.10 33.91
C LEU A 36 0.61 1.42 33.17
N LYS A 37 1.32 2.37 33.79
CA LYS A 37 1.72 3.60 33.12
C LYS A 37 2.66 3.34 31.95
N GLU A 38 3.60 2.41 32.09
CA GLU A 38 4.51 2.01 31.01
C GLU A 38 3.74 1.39 29.83
N PHE A 39 2.82 0.46 30.09
CA PHE A 39 1.95 -0.12 29.05
C PHE A 39 1.10 0.94 28.35
N MET A 40 0.48 1.84 29.11
CA MET A 40 -0.31 2.93 28.53
C MET A 40 0.52 3.86 27.64
N LYS A 41 1.76 4.16 28.06
CA LYS A 41 2.69 4.96 27.26
C LYS A 41 3.00 4.27 25.93
N VAL A 42 3.47 3.02 25.97
CA VAL A 42 3.80 2.26 24.75
C VAL A 42 2.58 2.08 23.86
N SER A 43 1.40 1.79 24.41
CA SER A 43 0.16 1.70 23.65
C SER A 43 -0.18 3.01 22.93
N ARG A 44 0.04 4.16 23.58
CA ARG A 44 -0.15 5.48 22.97
C ARG A 44 0.86 5.74 21.85
N ASP A 45 2.13 5.37 22.07
CA ASP A 45 3.17 5.51 21.07
C ASP A 45 2.82 4.71 19.80
N ILE A 46 2.35 3.47 19.97
CA ILE A 46 1.86 2.62 18.85
C ILE A 46 0.68 3.28 18.14
N SER A 47 -0.29 3.82 18.88
CA SER A 47 -1.44 4.54 18.31
C SER A 47 -1.02 5.75 17.48
N ASN A 48 0.11 6.36 17.84
CA ASN A 48 0.74 7.47 17.10
C ASN A 48 1.69 6.98 15.99
N LYS A 49 1.62 5.71 15.61
CA LYS A 49 2.47 5.08 14.56
C LYS A 49 3.97 5.02 14.92
N GLN A 50 4.31 5.10 16.21
CA GLN A 50 5.67 4.91 16.71
C GLN A 50 5.83 3.47 17.20
N PHE A 51 6.13 2.57 16.27
CA PHE A 51 6.15 1.13 16.54
C PHE A 51 7.47 0.61 17.16
N ASP A 52 8.48 1.47 17.35
CA ASP A 52 9.76 1.06 17.94
C ASP A 52 9.75 1.04 19.47
N SER A 53 8.67 1.52 20.09
CA SER A 53 8.51 1.56 21.54
C SER A 53 8.20 0.16 22.09
N LYS A 54 8.93 -0.25 23.13
CA LYS A 54 8.70 -1.52 23.85
C LYS A 54 8.53 -1.27 25.33
N VAL A 55 7.73 -2.12 25.95
CA VAL A 55 7.62 -2.16 27.42
C VAL A 55 8.96 -2.65 27.98
N ARG A 56 9.60 -1.81 28.80
CA ARG A 56 10.89 -2.08 29.43
C ARG A 56 10.72 -2.28 30.92
N GLY A 57 11.53 -3.15 31.52
CA GLY A 57 11.57 -3.38 32.95
C GLY A 57 11.68 -4.86 33.28
N GLN A 58 12.30 -5.15 34.42
CA GLN A 58 12.31 -6.52 35.01
C GLN A 58 10.97 -6.74 35.68
N MET A 59 10.00 -7.23 34.94
CA MET A 59 8.71 -7.64 35.47
C MET A 59 8.72 -9.15 35.69
N SER A 60 8.27 -9.61 36.85
CA SER A 60 8.21 -11.03 37.21
C SER A 60 6.75 -11.50 37.28
N GLY A 61 6.56 -12.82 37.26
CA GLY A 61 5.23 -13.43 37.32
C GLY A 61 4.38 -13.11 36.08
N GLU A 62 3.06 -13.06 36.26
CA GLU A 62 2.06 -12.85 35.21
C GLU A 62 2.25 -11.52 34.44
N ILE A 63 2.67 -10.47 35.15
CA ILE A 63 2.94 -9.16 34.53
C ILE A 63 4.15 -9.25 33.59
N GLY A 64 5.17 -10.02 33.96
CA GLY A 64 6.33 -10.26 33.10
C GLY A 64 6.00 -11.07 31.85
N GLU A 65 5.13 -12.06 31.98
CA GLU A 65 4.62 -12.83 30.85
C GLU A 65 3.77 -11.94 29.90
N PHE A 66 2.90 -11.13 30.49
CA PHE A 66 2.12 -10.16 29.72
C PHE A 66 3.02 -9.18 28.96
N ALA A 67 4.06 -8.66 29.60
CA ALA A 67 5.03 -7.76 28.93
C ALA A 67 5.75 -8.43 27.75
N LYS A 68 6.14 -9.70 27.89
CA LYS A 68 6.72 -10.48 26.79
C LYS A 68 5.76 -10.64 25.62
N ASN A 69 4.53 -11.06 25.91
CA ASN A 69 3.50 -11.26 24.89
C ASN A 69 3.13 -9.94 24.20
N PHE A 70 3.06 -8.84 24.97
CA PHE A 70 2.82 -7.51 24.43
C PHE A 70 3.95 -7.05 23.49
N ASN A 71 5.20 -7.23 23.90
CA ASN A 71 6.35 -6.90 23.06
C ASN A 71 6.44 -7.79 21.82
N TYR A 72 6.09 -9.08 21.92
CA TYR A 72 6.00 -9.98 20.78
C TYR A 72 4.94 -9.52 19.76
N MET A 73 3.78 -9.08 20.25
CA MET A 73 2.75 -8.49 19.39
C MET A 73 3.26 -7.25 18.66
N ILE A 74 3.99 -6.37 19.34
CA ILE A 74 4.60 -5.17 18.73
C ILE A 74 5.60 -5.58 17.63
N ASP A 75 6.45 -6.57 17.91
CA ASP A 75 7.42 -7.07 16.92
C ASP A 75 6.73 -7.65 15.69
N THR A 76 5.64 -8.39 15.90
CA THR A 76 4.84 -8.95 14.80
C THR A 76 4.19 -7.85 13.95
N ILE A 77 3.63 -6.82 14.57
CA ILE A 77 3.08 -5.65 13.87
C ILE A 77 4.16 -4.96 13.05
N ASN A 78 5.32 -4.72 13.65
CA ASN A 78 6.46 -4.10 12.97
C ASN A 78 6.93 -4.92 11.76
N PHE A 79 7.06 -6.22 11.94
CA PHE A 79 7.43 -7.12 10.85
C PHE A 79 6.41 -7.06 9.71
N THR A 80 5.12 -7.11 10.03
CA THR A 80 4.05 -7.05 9.02
C THR A 80 4.04 -5.72 8.27
N ILE A 81 4.22 -4.60 8.98
CA ILE A 81 4.28 -3.27 8.34
C ILE A 81 5.49 -3.18 7.40
N ARG A 82 6.65 -3.67 7.82
CA ARG A 82 7.86 -3.69 6.97
C ARG A 82 7.65 -4.57 5.74
N ASP A 83 7.13 -5.78 5.90
CA ASP A 83 6.85 -6.71 4.79
C ASP A 83 5.90 -6.07 3.75
N ILE A 84 4.81 -5.44 4.21
CA ILE A 84 3.89 -4.71 3.33
C ILE A 84 4.59 -3.55 2.62
N THR A 85 5.42 -2.79 3.32
CA THR A 85 6.15 -1.65 2.76
C THR A 85 7.17 -2.11 1.72
N ASP A 86 7.89 -3.18 1.99
CA ASP A 86 8.88 -3.76 1.08
C ASP A 86 8.20 -4.31 -0.18
N LYS A 87 7.09 -5.05 -0.04
CA LYS A 87 6.29 -5.53 -1.17
C LYS A 87 5.74 -4.39 -2.03
N ASN A 88 5.23 -3.32 -1.39
CA ASN A 88 4.78 -2.13 -2.12
C ASN A 88 5.91 -1.45 -2.90
N THR A 89 7.10 -1.34 -2.29
CA THR A 89 8.29 -0.77 -2.94
C THR A 89 8.73 -1.63 -4.11
N GLN A 90 8.73 -2.95 -3.93
CA GLN A 90 9.06 -3.90 -4.99
C GLN A 90 8.08 -3.81 -6.16
N LEU A 91 6.76 -3.76 -5.90
CA LEU A 91 5.74 -3.58 -6.93
C LEU A 91 5.93 -2.27 -7.69
N LYS A 92 6.19 -1.15 -6.99
CA LYS A 92 6.50 0.13 -7.64
C LYS A 92 7.74 0.06 -8.53
N SER A 93 8.80 -0.60 -8.08
CA SER A 93 10.03 -0.77 -8.86
C SER A 93 9.80 -1.61 -10.12
N ILE A 94 9.04 -2.70 -10.02
CA ILE A 94 8.65 -3.53 -11.17
C ILE A 94 7.87 -2.69 -12.17
N MET A 95 6.88 -1.94 -11.71
CA MET A 95 6.08 -1.08 -12.59
C MET A 95 6.89 0.00 -13.31
N GLN A 96 7.91 0.56 -12.66
CA GLN A 96 8.78 1.55 -13.29
C GLN A 96 9.74 0.94 -14.30
N SER A 97 10.07 -0.35 -14.17
CA SER A 97 10.93 -1.07 -15.12
C SER A 97 10.21 -1.50 -16.41
N VAL A 98 8.88 -1.45 -16.43
CA VAL A 98 8.08 -1.83 -17.61
C VAL A 98 8.21 -0.76 -18.69
N SER A 99 8.43 -1.19 -19.93
CA SER A 99 8.57 -0.33 -21.11
C SER A 99 7.27 0.26 -21.65
N HIS A 100 6.16 0.04 -20.93
CA HIS A 100 4.84 0.58 -21.28
C HIS A 100 4.36 1.55 -20.20
N GLY A 101 3.55 2.55 -20.59
CA GLY A 101 2.83 3.40 -19.65
C GLY A 101 1.73 2.58 -18.97
N ILE A 102 1.73 2.54 -17.64
CA ILE A 102 0.70 1.85 -16.84
C ILE A 102 -0.03 2.88 -15.98
N LEU A 103 -1.36 2.87 -16.09
CA LEU A 103 -2.27 3.71 -15.32
C LEU A 103 -3.42 2.85 -14.78
N ALA A 104 -3.62 2.84 -13.46
CA ALA A 104 -4.77 2.20 -12.82
C ALA A 104 -5.71 3.26 -12.24
N ILE A 105 -7.01 3.09 -12.47
CA ILE A 105 -8.06 4.00 -12.02
C ILE A 105 -9.20 3.23 -11.38
N ASP A 106 -9.93 3.88 -10.47
CA ASP A 106 -11.20 3.36 -9.97
C ASP A 106 -12.35 3.61 -10.97
N THR A 107 -13.53 3.10 -10.67
CA THR A 107 -14.75 3.28 -11.50
C THR A 107 -15.20 4.75 -11.63
N ARG A 108 -14.70 5.67 -10.78
CA ARG A 108 -14.97 7.11 -10.83
C ARG A 108 -13.89 7.88 -11.59
N GLY A 109 -12.88 7.19 -12.13
CA GLY A 109 -11.75 7.80 -12.81
C GLY A 109 -10.71 8.41 -11.87
N LYS A 110 -10.69 8.04 -10.59
CA LYS A 110 -9.64 8.44 -9.66
C LYS A 110 -8.40 7.59 -9.90
N ILE A 111 -7.25 8.23 -10.06
CA ILE A 111 -5.96 7.57 -10.26
C ILE A 111 -5.55 6.86 -8.97
N LEU A 112 -5.44 5.55 -9.05
CA LEU A 112 -4.94 4.69 -7.98
C LEU A 112 -3.41 4.54 -8.08
N LEU A 113 -2.90 4.49 -9.32
CA LEU A 113 -1.51 4.22 -9.58
C LEU A 113 -1.15 4.62 -11.01
N ILE A 114 0.07 5.16 -11.20
CA ILE A 114 0.61 5.55 -12.50
C ILE A 114 2.13 5.45 -12.47
N ASN A 115 2.74 4.83 -13.50
CA ASN A 115 4.19 4.82 -13.64
C ASN A 115 4.70 6.09 -14.37
N ASP A 116 6.00 6.35 -14.28
CA ASP A 116 6.59 7.57 -14.82
C ASP A 116 6.50 7.65 -16.36
N LEU A 117 6.47 6.51 -17.02
CA LEU A 117 6.31 6.47 -18.48
C LEU A 117 4.90 6.88 -18.90
N ALA A 118 3.87 6.40 -18.17
CA ALA A 118 2.49 6.84 -18.41
C ALA A 118 2.33 8.34 -18.17
N LYS A 119 2.92 8.91 -17.09
CA LYS A 119 2.88 10.36 -16.83
C LYS A 119 3.38 11.17 -18.03
N LYS A 120 4.49 10.72 -18.63
CA LYS A 120 5.07 11.37 -19.82
C LYS A 120 4.15 11.26 -21.05
N MET A 121 3.58 10.07 -21.29
CA MET A 121 2.72 9.80 -22.44
C MET A 121 1.39 10.57 -22.39
N VAL A 122 0.81 10.72 -21.19
CA VAL A 122 -0.44 11.47 -21.00
C VAL A 122 -0.22 12.98 -20.85
N GLU A 123 1.02 13.46 -21.03
CA GLU A 123 1.41 14.87 -20.84
C GLU A 123 1.02 15.41 -19.45
N GLY A 124 1.00 14.50 -18.45
CA GLY A 124 0.69 14.84 -17.07
C GLY A 124 1.81 15.68 -16.44
N ASP A 125 1.46 16.44 -15.40
CA ASP A 125 2.42 17.23 -14.65
C ASP A 125 3.32 16.31 -13.82
N SER A 126 4.59 16.18 -14.19
CA SER A 126 5.56 15.29 -13.54
C SER A 126 5.89 15.71 -12.10
N TYR A 127 5.66 16.95 -11.74
CA TYR A 127 5.96 17.49 -10.39
C TYR A 127 4.81 17.32 -9.40
N VAL A 128 3.65 16.88 -9.87
CA VAL A 128 2.45 16.76 -9.04
C VAL A 128 2.13 15.28 -8.80
N THR A 129 1.85 14.93 -7.55
CA THR A 129 1.33 13.59 -7.20
C THR A 129 0.04 13.34 -7.97
N ALA A 130 0.06 12.33 -8.82
CA ALA A 130 -1.07 11.97 -9.68
C ALA A 130 -2.11 11.13 -8.92
N GLU A 131 -1.62 10.27 -8.01
CA GLU A 131 -2.48 9.38 -7.23
C GLU A 131 -3.50 10.19 -6.41
N GLY A 132 -4.73 9.74 -6.45
CA GLY A 132 -5.85 10.38 -5.78
C GLY A 132 -6.56 11.47 -6.59
N LYS A 133 -5.98 11.95 -7.71
CA LYS A 133 -6.63 12.90 -8.62
C LYS A 133 -7.53 12.20 -9.62
N ASN A 134 -8.48 12.95 -10.19
CA ASN A 134 -9.29 12.45 -11.28
C ASN A 134 -8.52 12.55 -12.62
N ILE A 135 -8.65 11.53 -13.48
CA ILE A 135 -8.00 11.48 -14.80
C ILE A 135 -8.31 12.70 -15.65
N ARG A 136 -9.53 13.26 -15.57
CA ARG A 136 -9.95 14.46 -16.30
C ARG A 136 -9.10 15.68 -15.95
N GLN A 137 -8.56 15.74 -14.75
CA GLN A 137 -7.74 16.86 -14.30
C GLN A 137 -6.25 16.63 -14.58
N PHE A 138 -5.83 15.37 -14.68
CA PHE A 138 -4.43 15.00 -14.78
C PHE A 138 -3.98 14.77 -16.22
N ILE A 139 -4.79 14.08 -17.04
CA ILE A 139 -4.47 13.79 -18.43
C ILE A 139 -4.76 15.02 -19.28
N LYS A 140 -3.71 15.61 -19.87
CA LYS A 140 -3.82 16.76 -20.77
C LYS A 140 -4.01 16.35 -22.23
N ASN A 141 -3.61 15.13 -22.58
CA ASN A 141 -3.79 14.60 -23.93
C ASN A 141 -5.25 14.20 -24.13
N GLU A 142 -6.01 15.05 -24.86
CA GLU A 142 -7.45 14.86 -25.08
C GLU A 142 -7.78 13.53 -25.77
N LEU A 143 -6.97 13.09 -26.73
CA LEU A 143 -7.20 11.85 -27.48
C LEU A 143 -7.09 10.61 -26.57
N ILE A 144 -6.14 10.63 -25.65
CA ILE A 144 -5.99 9.55 -24.65
C ILE A 144 -7.15 9.62 -23.66
N LEU A 145 -7.46 10.82 -23.15
CA LEU A 145 -8.53 11.01 -22.18
C LEU A 145 -9.90 10.55 -22.73
N GLU A 146 -10.25 10.99 -23.94
CA GLU A 146 -11.49 10.59 -24.62
C GLU A 146 -11.54 9.06 -24.81
N SER A 147 -10.44 8.48 -25.27
CA SER A 147 -10.35 7.02 -25.45
C SER A 147 -10.58 6.26 -24.17
N VAL A 148 -10.00 6.70 -23.04
CA VAL A 148 -10.20 6.08 -21.74
C VAL A 148 -11.64 6.24 -21.26
N LEU A 149 -12.18 7.46 -21.31
CA LEU A 149 -13.53 7.75 -20.83
C LEU A 149 -14.62 7.01 -21.61
N HIS A 150 -14.46 6.91 -22.94
CA HIS A 150 -15.42 6.20 -23.79
C HIS A 150 -15.48 4.70 -23.47
N ASN A 151 -14.35 4.11 -23.08
CA ASN A 151 -14.23 2.68 -22.87
C ASN A 151 -14.31 2.24 -21.39
N MET A 152 -14.42 3.18 -20.45
CA MET A 152 -14.67 2.87 -19.03
C MET A 152 -16.03 2.20 -18.78
N CYS A 153 -16.94 2.25 -19.74
CA CYS A 153 -18.24 1.56 -19.64
C CYS A 153 -18.20 0.15 -20.23
N SER A 154 -17.08 -0.30 -20.79
CA SER A 154 -16.94 -1.63 -21.37
C SER A 154 -16.57 -2.64 -20.30
N GLU A 155 -17.30 -3.73 -20.23
CA GLU A 155 -16.99 -4.89 -19.37
C GLU A 155 -15.88 -5.76 -19.96
N HIS A 156 -15.43 -5.46 -21.17
CA HIS A 156 -14.44 -6.24 -21.91
C HIS A 156 -13.19 -5.42 -22.21
N SER A 157 -12.07 -6.13 -22.33
CA SER A 157 -10.79 -5.54 -22.72
C SER A 157 -10.92 -4.84 -24.09
N THR A 158 -10.52 -3.59 -24.16
CA THR A 158 -10.58 -2.78 -25.38
C THR A 158 -9.19 -2.36 -25.81
N ILE A 159 -8.89 -2.47 -27.11
CA ILE A 159 -7.62 -2.05 -27.70
C ILE A 159 -7.90 -0.95 -28.73
N ILE A 160 -7.23 0.19 -28.58
CA ILE A 160 -7.37 1.36 -29.45
C ILE A 160 -5.99 1.75 -29.94
N GLN A 161 -5.89 2.08 -31.23
CA GLN A 161 -4.70 2.72 -31.79
C GLN A 161 -5.03 4.16 -32.16
N LYS A 162 -4.28 5.10 -31.64
CA LYS A 162 -4.46 6.54 -31.90
C LYS A 162 -3.15 7.15 -32.38
N ASN A 163 -3.22 7.91 -33.49
CA ASN A 163 -2.14 8.80 -33.92
C ASN A 163 -2.28 10.10 -33.11
N ILE A 164 -1.24 10.43 -32.37
CA ILE A 164 -1.17 11.60 -31.50
C ILE A 164 -0.15 12.57 -32.14
N LYS A 165 -0.14 13.84 -31.75
CA LYS A 165 0.77 14.87 -32.25
C LYS A 165 2.16 14.32 -32.68
N ASN A 166 2.69 14.81 -33.79
CA ASN A 166 4.02 14.44 -34.35
C ASN A 166 4.14 12.99 -34.84
N ASP A 167 3.10 12.43 -35.42
CA ASP A 167 3.07 11.06 -35.97
C ASP A 167 3.42 9.97 -34.95
N ILE A 168 3.21 10.22 -33.65
CA ILE A 168 3.36 9.21 -32.61
C ILE A 168 2.10 8.38 -32.54
N ILE A 169 2.25 7.06 -32.70
CA ILE A 169 1.15 6.11 -32.64
C ILE A 169 1.19 5.40 -31.29
N TYR A 170 0.13 5.59 -30.49
CA TYR A 170 -0.05 4.84 -29.24
C TYR A 170 -1.08 3.73 -29.43
N LYS A 171 -0.76 2.58 -28.87
CA LYS A 171 -1.68 1.48 -28.63
C LYS A 171 -2.11 1.56 -27.17
N ILE A 172 -3.39 1.76 -26.94
CA ILE A 172 -3.99 1.88 -25.62
C ILE A 172 -4.84 0.65 -25.39
N LYS A 173 -4.51 -0.12 -24.36
CA LYS A 173 -5.29 -1.28 -23.91
C LYS A 173 -5.94 -0.94 -22.58
N ILE A 174 -7.24 -1.13 -22.49
CA ILE A 174 -8.04 -0.84 -21.30
C ILE A 174 -8.66 -2.16 -20.84
N ASP A 175 -8.24 -2.62 -19.68
CA ASP A 175 -8.70 -3.87 -19.09
C ASP A 175 -9.51 -3.56 -17.82
N PRO A 176 -10.76 -4.02 -17.71
CA PRO A 176 -11.52 -3.93 -16.48
C PRO A 176 -10.91 -4.84 -15.41
N VAL A 177 -10.92 -4.39 -14.16
CA VAL A 177 -10.50 -5.16 -13.00
C VAL A 177 -11.72 -5.51 -12.19
N HIS A 178 -11.91 -6.80 -11.94
CA HIS A 178 -13.03 -7.33 -11.18
C HIS A 178 -12.60 -7.61 -9.74
N PHE A 179 -13.54 -7.55 -8.83
CA PHE A 179 -13.33 -8.00 -7.46
C PHE A 179 -13.30 -9.54 -7.44
N GLU A 180 -12.39 -10.12 -6.64
CA GLU A 180 -12.30 -11.56 -6.48
C GLU A 180 -13.68 -12.15 -6.16
N ASP A 181 -14.04 -13.22 -6.86
CA ASP A 181 -15.32 -13.96 -6.75
C ASP A 181 -16.60 -13.21 -7.19
N THR A 182 -16.49 -12.04 -7.81
CA THR A 182 -17.66 -11.33 -8.35
C THR A 182 -17.36 -10.73 -9.73
N ASP A 183 -18.44 -10.57 -10.56
CA ASP A 183 -18.32 -9.84 -11.84
C ASP A 183 -18.31 -8.31 -11.68
N ALA A 184 -18.28 -7.82 -10.44
CA ALA A 184 -18.31 -6.38 -10.17
C ALA A 184 -16.97 -5.73 -10.58
N VAL A 185 -17.02 -4.78 -11.51
CA VAL A 185 -15.86 -3.98 -11.92
C VAL A 185 -15.52 -3.00 -10.81
N ILE A 186 -14.29 -3.06 -10.30
CA ILE A 186 -13.76 -2.17 -9.26
C ILE A 186 -12.87 -1.06 -9.81
N GLY A 187 -12.45 -1.17 -11.08
CA GLY A 187 -11.59 -0.19 -11.73
C GLY A 187 -11.09 -0.68 -13.08
N PHE A 188 -10.12 0.04 -13.64
CA PHE A 188 -9.55 -0.24 -14.95
C PHE A 188 -8.03 -0.11 -14.91
N ILE A 189 -7.34 -0.99 -15.63
CA ILE A 189 -5.92 -0.88 -15.93
C ILE A 189 -5.77 -0.44 -17.38
N ILE A 190 -5.08 0.68 -17.59
CA ILE A 190 -4.79 1.26 -18.90
C ILE A 190 -3.31 1.07 -19.18
N ASN A 191 -3.00 0.32 -20.24
CA ASN A 191 -1.66 0.14 -20.75
C ASN A 191 -1.49 1.00 -22.02
N ILE A 192 -0.45 1.84 -22.05
CA ILE A 192 -0.14 2.75 -23.16
C ILE A 192 1.22 2.37 -23.73
N GLU A 193 1.25 1.94 -24.96
CA GLU A 193 2.45 1.50 -25.67
C GLU A 193 2.72 2.42 -26.87
N ASN A 194 3.94 2.91 -27.00
CA ASN A 194 4.36 3.62 -28.21
C ASN A 194 4.75 2.60 -29.29
N ILE A 195 3.92 2.46 -30.31
CA ILE A 195 4.11 1.52 -31.42
C ILE A 195 4.55 2.21 -32.72
N THR A 196 5.03 3.45 -32.66
CA THR A 196 5.37 4.25 -33.85
C THR A 196 6.36 3.56 -34.76
N GLU A 197 7.44 3.04 -34.21
CA GLU A 197 8.46 2.33 -35.01
C GLU A 197 7.91 1.03 -35.60
N TYR A 198 7.17 0.27 -34.81
CA TYR A 198 6.54 -0.95 -35.30
C TYR A 198 5.56 -0.68 -36.43
N ALA A 199 4.72 0.34 -36.29
CA ALA A 199 3.77 0.73 -37.34
C ALA A 199 4.45 1.22 -38.60
N LYS A 200 5.56 1.97 -38.48
CA LYS A 200 6.37 2.37 -39.63
C LYS A 200 6.98 1.19 -40.38
N LEU A 201 7.56 0.26 -39.65
CA LEU A 201 8.13 -0.97 -40.22
C LEU A 201 7.06 -1.81 -40.93
N GLU A 202 5.90 -1.96 -40.34
CA GLU A 202 4.79 -2.70 -40.93
C GLU A 202 4.29 -2.03 -42.22
N ASN A 203 4.18 -0.71 -42.23
CA ASN A 203 3.80 0.03 -43.45
C ASN A 203 4.84 -0.11 -44.55
N MET A 204 6.13 0.04 -44.23
CA MET A 204 7.20 -0.19 -45.20
C MET A 204 7.17 -1.59 -45.79
N ARG A 205 6.90 -2.60 -44.96
CA ARG A 205 6.75 -3.98 -45.41
C ARG A 205 5.57 -4.16 -46.35
N LYS A 206 4.42 -3.53 -46.03
CA LYS A 206 3.23 -3.55 -46.90
C LYS A 206 3.50 -2.88 -48.26
N GLU A 207 4.13 -1.70 -48.23
CA GLU A 207 4.51 -0.97 -49.45
C GLU A 207 5.50 -1.77 -50.30
N PHE A 208 6.52 -2.38 -49.69
CA PHE A 208 7.46 -3.23 -50.40
C PHE A 208 6.74 -4.39 -51.08
N VAL A 209 5.87 -5.14 -50.39
CA VAL A 209 5.11 -6.27 -50.99
C VAL A 209 4.19 -5.76 -52.12
N ALA A 210 3.55 -4.62 -51.94
CA ALA A 210 2.69 -4.04 -52.99
C ALA A 210 3.50 -3.66 -54.24
N ASN A 211 4.64 -2.99 -54.08
CA ASN A 211 5.52 -2.58 -55.16
C ASN A 211 6.10 -3.78 -55.91
N VAL A 212 6.63 -4.77 -55.17
CA VAL A 212 7.13 -6.01 -55.79
C VAL A 212 6.03 -6.73 -56.58
N SER A 213 4.80 -6.79 -56.03
CA SER A 213 3.66 -7.43 -56.69
C SER A 213 3.26 -6.69 -57.96
N HIS A 214 3.39 -5.35 -57.98
CA HIS A 214 3.10 -4.54 -59.15
C HIS A 214 4.18 -4.67 -60.25
N GLU A 215 5.45 -4.65 -59.81
CA GLU A 215 6.60 -4.81 -60.72
C GLU A 215 6.65 -6.21 -61.37
N LEU A 216 6.24 -7.27 -60.64
CA LEU A 216 6.17 -8.62 -61.18
C LEU A 216 4.97 -8.87 -62.12
N LYS A 217 3.92 -8.04 -62.04
CA LYS A 217 2.78 -8.14 -62.97
C LYS A 217 3.02 -7.47 -64.30
N THR A 218 3.89 -6.48 -64.37
CA THR A 218 4.17 -5.66 -65.59
C THR A 218 4.92 -6.41 -66.68
N PRO A 219 5.81 -7.40 -66.46
CA PRO A 219 6.54 -8.10 -67.56
C PRO A 219 5.77 -9.27 -68.19
N ILE A 220 4.52 -9.55 -67.84
CA ILE A 220 3.75 -10.68 -68.38
C ILE A 220 2.78 -10.24 -69.50
N THR A 221 2.99 -9.10 -70.08
CA THR A 221 2.37 -8.64 -71.34
C THR A 221 3.46 -8.46 -72.39
#